data_01c1f718349b2fd9256590a60458d605
#
_entry.id   01c1f718349b2fd9256590a60458d605
#
_cell.length_a   1.000
_cell.length_b   1.000
_cell.length_c   1.000
_cell.angle_alpha   90.00
_cell.angle_beta   90.00
_cell.angle_gamma   90.00
#
_symmetry.space_group_name_H-M   'P 1'
#
loop_
_entity.id
_entity.type
_entity.pdbx_description
1 polymer ?
#
loop_
_entity_poly.entity_id
_entity_poly.type
_entity_poly.pdbx_seq_one_letter_code
_entity_poly.pdbx_strand_id
1 'polypeptide(L)'
;FFFFFFFFFFFFVVDVVIACFGHDSGSEAEGGDRTFALPSKQKELITKVISKTTTPIVGVVTAGGNVEMQSWIRHLDGLLWAWYPGQEGGTALGEILFGDINPSGKLPVTFEKRWADNPTYNSYYDSDNDKHVEFTEGIFMGYRGYDKSGKTVQYPFGYGLSYTTFNLSQMTVEPAIGADAILKVICELKNTGDVAGAQVVQLYVGKKGESKVERPLKELKAFKKVYLKPGESQKVEFSLSEDAFSYYDVDQASFVVDEGSYDISVGFSADELLLKEEVVIKKPTGLQSDIFVDKTYLLPTVVEAGESVNISFGIVAKADVYNTSGVLKANLYNTDRIPTTGLTQGMYVVHMCVNDKKINGKFIVK
;
A
#
# COMPACT_ATOMS: atom_id res chain seq x y z
N PHE A 1 -3.24 -46.14 29.30
CA PHE A 1 -4.72 -46.05 29.30
C PHE A 1 -5.19 -44.90 30.18
N PHE A 2 -4.56 -44.61 31.32
CA PHE A 2 -4.89 -43.52 32.22
C PHE A 2 -4.56 -42.12 31.71
N PHE A 3 -3.51 -41.99 30.91
CA PHE A 3 -3.09 -40.72 30.33
C PHE A 3 -4.03 -40.22 29.20
N PHE A 4 -4.68 -41.14 28.49
CA PHE A 4 -5.61 -40.80 27.39
C PHE A 4 -6.99 -40.35 27.96
N PHE A 5 -7.39 -40.84 29.11
CA PHE A 5 -8.65 -40.43 29.73
C PHE A 5 -8.57 -39.05 30.39
N PHE A 6 -7.40 -38.69 30.91
CA PHE A 6 -7.15 -37.36 31.49
C PHE A 6 -7.14 -36.26 30.42
N PHE A 7 -6.61 -36.53 29.24
CA PHE A 7 -6.60 -35.60 28.12
C PHE A 7 -8.00 -35.31 27.55
N PHE A 8 -8.89 -36.30 27.60
CA PHE A 8 -10.25 -36.15 27.08
C PHE A 8 -11.13 -35.30 28.02
N PHE A 9 -10.88 -35.33 29.31
CA PHE A 9 -11.64 -34.57 30.32
C PHE A 9 -11.21 -33.10 30.35
N PHE A 10 -9.98 -32.80 29.96
CA PHE A 10 -9.43 -31.44 30.02
C PHE A 10 -10.04 -30.53 28.95
N PHE A 11 -10.41 -31.04 27.77
CA PHE A 11 -11.00 -30.25 26.69
C PHE A 11 -12.39 -29.68 26.97
N PHE A 12 -13.12 -30.26 27.91
CA PHE A 12 -14.46 -29.79 28.32
C PHE A 12 -14.47 -28.73 29.44
N VAL A 13 -13.30 -28.37 29.96
CA VAL A 13 -13.17 -27.47 31.11
C VAL A 13 -12.32 -26.24 30.83
N VAL A 14 -11.87 -26.05 29.60
CA VAL A 14 -11.07 -24.89 29.21
C VAL A 14 -11.90 -23.90 28.41
N ASP A 15 -11.62 -22.59 28.56
CA ASP A 15 -12.33 -21.50 27.89
C ASP A 15 -11.86 -21.31 26.44
N VAL A 16 -10.60 -21.66 26.14
CA VAL A 16 -10.00 -21.54 24.82
C VAL A 16 -8.92 -22.61 24.61
N VAL A 17 -8.78 -23.07 23.39
CA VAL A 17 -7.71 -23.98 22.95
C VAL A 17 -6.69 -23.20 22.14
N ILE A 18 -5.42 -23.19 22.56
CA ILE A 18 -4.32 -22.64 21.77
C ILE A 18 -3.63 -23.78 21.02
N ALA A 19 -3.80 -23.82 19.70
CA ALA A 19 -3.24 -24.84 18.83
C ALA A 19 -1.96 -24.33 18.15
N CYS A 20 -0.79 -24.74 18.65
CA CYS A 20 0.51 -24.37 18.06
C CYS A 20 0.94 -25.42 17.03
N PHE A 21 1.26 -24.98 15.83
CA PHE A 21 1.72 -25.82 14.72
C PHE A 21 2.59 -25.04 13.74
N GLY A 22 3.27 -25.72 12.84
CA GLY A 22 4.16 -25.06 11.88
C GLY A 22 5.27 -25.98 11.38
N HIS A 23 6.31 -25.37 10.89
CA HIS A 23 7.52 -26.05 10.45
C HIS A 23 8.64 -25.92 11.49
N ASP A 24 9.52 -26.90 11.51
CA ASP A 24 10.74 -26.95 12.31
C ASP A 24 11.96 -27.15 11.40
N SER A 25 13.14 -27.18 11.98
CA SER A 25 14.41 -27.40 11.23
C SER A 25 14.48 -28.75 10.49
N GLY A 26 13.60 -29.68 10.81
CA GLY A 26 13.49 -30.98 10.10
C GLY A 26 12.58 -30.92 8.88
N SER A 27 11.71 -29.93 8.81
CA SER A 27 10.72 -29.78 7.74
C SER A 27 10.88 -28.51 6.91
N GLU A 28 11.65 -27.53 7.39
CA GLU A 28 11.98 -26.28 6.68
C GLU A 28 13.44 -25.91 6.99
N ALA A 29 14.30 -25.90 5.98
CA ALA A 29 15.72 -25.58 6.12
C ALA A 29 16.25 -24.87 4.87
N GLU A 30 17.35 -24.12 5.02
CA GLU A 30 18.06 -23.51 3.89
C GLU A 30 18.57 -24.59 2.92
N GLY A 31 18.44 -24.34 1.61
CA GLY A 31 18.89 -25.26 0.56
C GLY A 31 17.97 -26.46 0.30
N GLY A 32 16.78 -26.48 0.88
CA GLY A 32 15.77 -27.51 0.65
C GLY A 32 14.36 -26.96 0.65
N ASP A 33 13.56 -27.34 -0.37
CA ASP A 33 12.16 -26.93 -0.45
C ASP A 33 11.30 -27.71 0.54
N ARG A 34 10.52 -27.01 1.32
CA ARG A 34 9.45 -27.60 2.12
C ARG A 34 8.20 -27.87 1.31
N THR A 35 7.35 -28.74 1.79
CA THR A 35 6.01 -28.89 1.22
C THR A 35 5.13 -27.68 1.54
N PHE A 36 4.19 -27.35 0.66
CA PHE A 36 3.18 -26.31 0.93
C PHE A 36 2.22 -26.69 2.07
N ALA A 37 1.98 -28.00 2.25
CA ALA A 37 1.17 -28.51 3.36
C ALA A 37 1.99 -28.61 4.65
N LEU A 38 1.33 -28.43 5.80
CA LEU A 38 1.89 -28.76 7.10
C LEU A 38 2.29 -30.24 7.18
N PRO A 39 3.26 -30.62 8.03
CA PRO A 39 3.60 -32.03 8.29
C PRO A 39 2.35 -32.85 8.60
N SER A 40 2.23 -34.05 8.04
CA SER A 40 1.01 -34.87 8.08
C SER A 40 0.48 -35.14 9.50
N LYS A 41 1.37 -35.39 10.45
CA LYS A 41 1.00 -35.61 11.87
C LYS A 41 0.37 -34.35 12.50
N GLN A 42 0.82 -33.17 12.14
CA GLN A 42 0.24 -31.92 12.63
C GLN A 42 -1.15 -31.70 12.01
N LYS A 43 -1.30 -31.96 10.70
CA LYS A 43 -2.60 -31.88 10.03
C LYS A 43 -3.62 -32.85 10.65
N GLU A 44 -3.22 -34.08 10.97
CA GLU A 44 -4.06 -35.04 11.69
C GLU A 44 -4.43 -34.54 13.09
N LEU A 45 -3.49 -33.95 13.84
CA LEU A 45 -3.74 -33.39 15.18
C LEU A 45 -4.75 -32.26 15.09
N ILE A 46 -4.57 -31.29 14.20
CA ILE A 46 -5.50 -30.18 14.01
C ILE A 46 -6.91 -30.72 13.72
N THR A 47 -7.02 -31.66 12.78
CA THR A 47 -8.30 -32.28 12.43
C THR A 47 -8.95 -32.97 13.62
N LYS A 48 -8.17 -33.66 14.45
CA LYS A 48 -8.67 -34.31 15.67
C LYS A 48 -9.14 -33.31 16.72
N VAL A 49 -8.40 -32.22 16.96
CA VAL A 49 -8.77 -31.15 17.88
C VAL A 49 -10.11 -30.53 17.43
N ILE A 50 -10.19 -30.06 16.21
CA ILE A 50 -11.38 -29.46 15.61
C ILE A 50 -12.61 -30.37 15.75
N SER A 51 -12.47 -31.68 15.54
CA SER A 51 -13.57 -32.64 15.58
C SER A 51 -14.03 -32.99 17.00
N LYS A 52 -13.31 -32.60 18.03
CA LYS A 52 -13.54 -33.04 19.44
C LYS A 52 -13.93 -31.93 20.39
N THR A 53 -13.88 -30.69 19.99
CA THR A 53 -14.26 -29.58 20.88
C THR A 53 -15.16 -28.57 20.17
N THR A 54 -16.04 -27.93 20.95
CA THR A 54 -16.80 -26.74 20.59
C THR A 54 -16.20 -25.48 21.24
N THR A 55 -15.14 -25.66 22.04
CA THR A 55 -14.39 -24.56 22.65
C THR A 55 -13.68 -23.76 21.56
N PRO A 56 -13.65 -22.43 21.64
CA PRO A 56 -12.93 -21.58 20.69
C PRO A 56 -11.47 -22.01 20.52
N ILE A 57 -11.00 -22.01 19.26
CA ILE A 57 -9.65 -22.45 18.92
C ILE A 57 -8.88 -21.26 18.31
N VAL A 58 -7.75 -20.92 18.91
CA VAL A 58 -6.77 -19.96 18.36
C VAL A 58 -5.57 -20.74 17.84
N GLY A 59 -5.31 -20.63 16.54
CA GLY A 59 -4.12 -21.19 15.90
C GLY A 59 -2.93 -20.26 16.05
N VAL A 60 -1.76 -20.82 16.38
CA VAL A 60 -0.47 -20.12 16.34
C VAL A 60 0.43 -20.88 15.36
N VAL A 61 0.78 -20.23 14.25
CA VAL A 61 1.59 -20.84 13.20
C VAL A 61 3.02 -20.30 13.23
N THR A 62 3.99 -21.22 13.31
CA THR A 62 5.41 -20.93 13.18
C THR A 62 5.89 -21.49 11.85
N ALA A 63 6.15 -20.63 10.86
CA ALA A 63 6.61 -20.99 9.53
C ALA A 63 7.26 -19.78 8.83
N GLY A 64 8.25 -20.04 7.99
CA GLY A 64 8.96 -18.99 7.23
C GLY A 64 8.17 -18.43 6.03
N GLY A 65 7.07 -19.06 5.66
CA GLY A 65 6.20 -18.64 4.57
C GLY A 65 4.80 -19.22 4.68
N ASN A 66 3.97 -19.01 3.65
CA ASN A 66 2.59 -19.51 3.60
C ASN A 66 2.53 -21.06 3.67
N VAL A 67 1.44 -21.59 4.19
CA VAL A 67 1.11 -23.03 4.19
C VAL A 67 -0.32 -23.26 3.70
N GLU A 68 -0.65 -24.49 3.30
CA GLU A 68 -2.02 -24.86 2.95
C GLU A 68 -2.94 -24.72 4.16
N MET A 69 -3.94 -23.86 4.04
CA MET A 69 -4.88 -23.52 5.13
C MET A 69 -6.33 -23.94 4.84
N GLN A 70 -6.68 -24.24 3.60
CA GLN A 70 -8.07 -24.47 3.19
C GLN A 70 -8.75 -25.60 3.97
N SER A 71 -7.97 -26.58 4.40
CA SER A 71 -8.48 -27.77 5.10
C SER A 71 -8.82 -27.51 6.58
N TRP A 72 -8.31 -26.42 7.19
CA TRP A 72 -8.44 -26.22 8.64
C TRP A 72 -8.77 -24.78 9.07
N ILE A 73 -8.46 -23.75 8.29
CA ILE A 73 -8.60 -22.35 8.70
C ILE A 73 -10.02 -21.96 9.15
N ARG A 74 -11.04 -22.51 8.50
CA ARG A 74 -12.45 -22.21 8.78
C ARG A 74 -12.92 -22.66 10.17
N HIS A 75 -12.13 -23.44 10.85
CA HIS A 75 -12.43 -24.00 12.17
C HIS A 75 -11.69 -23.28 13.30
N LEU A 76 -10.91 -22.27 12.99
CA LEU A 76 -10.24 -21.42 13.96
C LEU A 76 -11.04 -20.14 14.19
N ASP A 77 -11.15 -19.73 15.43
CA ASP A 77 -11.76 -18.45 15.83
C ASP A 77 -10.74 -17.30 15.79
N GLY A 78 -9.45 -17.64 15.87
CA GLY A 78 -8.33 -16.71 15.72
C GLY A 78 -7.11 -17.38 15.11
N LEU A 79 -6.27 -16.60 14.42
CA LEU A 79 -5.01 -17.07 13.85
C LEU A 79 -3.92 -16.04 14.08
N LEU A 80 -2.82 -16.47 14.71
CA LEU A 80 -1.58 -15.73 14.82
C LEU A 80 -0.50 -16.36 13.93
N TRP A 81 0.09 -15.56 13.06
CA TRP A 81 1.23 -15.98 12.25
C TRP A 81 2.51 -15.48 12.90
N ALA A 82 3.20 -16.36 13.61
CA ALA A 82 4.33 -16.01 14.47
C ALA A 82 5.67 -15.91 13.71
N TRP A 83 5.74 -16.38 12.45
CA TRP A 83 7.01 -16.52 11.71
C TRP A 83 8.02 -17.34 12.53
N TYR A 84 9.27 -16.88 12.64
CA TYR A 84 10.29 -17.38 13.55
C TYR A 84 10.61 -16.29 14.57
N PRO A 85 9.91 -16.25 15.72
CA PRO A 85 9.86 -15.08 16.60
C PRO A 85 11.13 -14.86 17.44
N GLY A 86 12.13 -15.76 17.36
CA GLY A 86 13.38 -15.62 18.09
C GLY A 86 13.27 -15.95 19.59
N GLN A 87 14.21 -15.44 20.37
CA GLN A 87 14.38 -15.81 21.79
C GLN A 87 13.16 -15.43 22.66
N GLU A 88 12.60 -14.24 22.47
CA GLU A 88 11.47 -13.73 23.25
C GLU A 88 10.09 -14.07 22.66
N GLY A 89 10.04 -15.00 21.73
CA GLY A 89 8.82 -15.38 21.02
C GLY A 89 7.68 -15.85 21.92
N GLY A 90 8.00 -16.59 22.98
CA GLY A 90 7.03 -17.05 23.96
C GLY A 90 6.39 -15.91 24.75
N THR A 91 7.20 -14.96 25.19
CA THR A 91 6.76 -13.74 25.89
C THR A 91 5.84 -12.91 24.98
N ALA A 92 6.28 -12.61 23.75
CA ALA A 92 5.51 -11.83 22.80
C ALA A 92 4.15 -12.48 22.43
N LEU A 93 4.12 -13.79 22.25
CA LEU A 93 2.89 -14.54 21.98
C LEU A 93 1.95 -14.50 23.19
N GLY A 94 2.47 -14.67 24.41
CA GLY A 94 1.69 -14.57 25.63
C GLY A 94 1.04 -13.19 25.77
N GLU A 95 1.80 -12.11 25.64
CA GLU A 95 1.29 -10.74 25.73
C GLU A 95 0.20 -10.45 24.67
N ILE A 96 0.33 -10.98 23.45
CA ILE A 96 -0.71 -10.85 22.42
C ILE A 96 -1.94 -11.66 22.80
N LEU A 97 -1.79 -12.94 23.19
CA LEU A 97 -2.90 -13.84 23.49
C LEU A 97 -3.73 -13.36 24.70
N PHE A 98 -3.09 -12.75 25.68
CA PHE A 98 -3.77 -12.19 26.86
C PHE A 98 -4.21 -10.73 26.69
N GLY A 99 -3.86 -10.09 25.56
CA GLY A 99 -4.32 -8.75 25.23
C GLY A 99 -3.49 -7.62 25.85
N ASP A 100 -2.34 -7.92 26.46
CA ASP A 100 -1.43 -6.91 26.99
C ASP A 100 -0.82 -6.07 25.85
N ILE A 101 -0.59 -6.70 24.71
CA ILE A 101 -0.12 -6.06 23.48
C ILE A 101 -1.13 -6.28 22.35
N ASN A 102 -1.56 -5.19 21.73
CA ASN A 102 -2.39 -5.22 20.53
C ASN A 102 -1.50 -5.49 19.29
N PRO A 103 -1.69 -6.60 18.56
CA PRO A 103 -0.88 -6.92 17.38
C PRO A 103 -1.07 -5.86 16.28
N SER A 104 0.02 -5.55 15.59
CA SER A 104 0.02 -4.57 14.49
C SER A 104 0.91 -5.00 13.31
N GLY A 105 1.33 -6.26 13.30
CA GLY A 105 2.07 -6.86 12.20
C GLY A 105 1.21 -6.95 10.93
N LYS A 106 1.85 -6.80 9.77
CA LYS A 106 1.22 -6.96 8.45
C LYS A 106 1.99 -8.00 7.65
N LEU A 107 1.28 -8.79 6.86
CA LEU A 107 1.90 -9.80 5.99
C LEU A 107 2.80 -9.14 4.94
N PRO A 108 4.10 -9.47 4.88
CA PRO A 108 5.03 -8.94 3.88
C PRO A 108 4.91 -9.64 2.53
N VAL A 109 4.06 -10.65 2.42
CA VAL A 109 3.78 -11.44 1.21
C VAL A 109 2.29 -11.75 1.12
N THR A 110 1.82 -12.09 -0.08
CA THR A 110 0.47 -12.62 -0.28
C THR A 110 0.44 -14.10 0.09
N PHE A 111 -0.60 -14.53 0.79
CA PHE A 111 -0.85 -15.95 1.09
C PHE A 111 -1.88 -16.50 0.11
N GLU A 112 -1.42 -17.37 -0.79
CA GLU A 112 -2.27 -18.07 -1.75
C GLU A 112 -3.11 -19.17 -1.07
N LYS A 113 -4.22 -19.52 -1.71
CA LYS A 113 -5.06 -20.65 -1.26
C LYS A 113 -4.48 -21.99 -1.66
N ARG A 114 -3.83 -22.07 -2.82
CA ARG A 114 -3.24 -23.27 -3.39
C ARG A 114 -1.88 -22.94 -3.97
N TRP A 115 -0.94 -23.84 -3.86
CA TRP A 115 0.40 -23.69 -4.44
C TRP A 115 0.35 -23.33 -5.94
N ALA A 116 -0.54 -23.99 -6.70
CA ALA A 116 -0.73 -23.71 -8.13
C ALA A 116 -1.30 -22.31 -8.46
N ASP A 117 -1.72 -21.55 -7.47
CA ASP A 117 -2.18 -20.16 -7.67
C ASP A 117 -1.03 -19.16 -7.62
N ASN A 118 0.16 -19.57 -7.14
CA ASN A 118 1.33 -18.71 -7.07
C ASN A 118 1.78 -18.28 -8.47
N PRO A 119 2.03 -16.98 -8.71
CA PRO A 119 2.47 -16.49 -10.03
C PRO A 119 3.73 -17.18 -10.57
N THR A 120 4.61 -17.64 -9.69
CA THR A 120 5.88 -18.31 -10.07
C THR A 120 5.75 -19.84 -10.18
N TYR A 121 4.55 -20.41 -9.99
CA TYR A 121 4.36 -21.87 -9.91
C TYR A 121 4.93 -22.63 -11.09
N ASN A 122 4.77 -22.10 -12.31
CA ASN A 122 5.23 -22.77 -13.53
C ASN A 122 6.69 -22.46 -13.88
N SER A 123 7.31 -21.48 -13.27
CA SER A 123 8.68 -21.02 -13.54
C SER A 123 9.66 -21.27 -12.39
N TYR A 124 9.18 -21.85 -11.28
CA TYR A 124 10.02 -22.05 -10.09
C TYR A 124 11.03 -23.19 -10.23
N TYR A 125 10.63 -24.30 -10.89
CA TYR A 125 11.49 -25.46 -11.07
C TYR A 125 12.02 -25.54 -12.51
N ASP A 126 13.29 -25.97 -12.65
CA ASP A 126 13.86 -26.43 -13.90
C ASP A 126 13.17 -27.77 -14.28
N SER A 127 12.07 -27.66 -15.05
CA SER A 127 11.20 -28.80 -15.38
C SER A 127 11.74 -29.66 -16.53
N ASP A 128 12.60 -29.12 -17.36
CA ASP A 128 13.21 -29.80 -18.53
C ASP A 128 14.67 -30.26 -18.30
N ASN A 129 15.22 -29.93 -17.10
CA ASN A 129 16.57 -30.27 -16.66
C ASN A 129 17.69 -29.70 -17.55
N ASP A 130 17.47 -28.55 -18.16
CA ASP A 130 18.48 -27.87 -18.98
C ASP A 130 19.43 -26.99 -18.13
N LYS A 131 19.22 -26.94 -16.80
CA LYS A 131 19.94 -26.13 -15.78
C LYS A 131 19.69 -24.64 -15.90
N HIS A 132 18.60 -24.25 -16.50
CA HIS A 132 18.12 -22.88 -16.58
C HIS A 132 16.73 -22.76 -15.98
N VAL A 133 16.47 -21.62 -15.33
CA VAL A 133 15.16 -21.24 -14.83
C VAL A 133 14.82 -19.87 -15.38
N GLU A 134 13.71 -19.79 -16.09
CA GLU A 134 13.23 -18.54 -16.67
C GLU A 134 12.21 -17.88 -15.75
N PHE A 135 12.43 -16.62 -15.39
CA PHE A 135 11.48 -15.83 -14.62
C PHE A 135 10.37 -15.27 -15.52
N THR A 136 9.52 -16.16 -16.04
CA THR A 136 8.49 -15.84 -17.03
C THR A 136 7.41 -14.91 -16.48
N GLU A 137 7.22 -14.83 -15.16
CA GLU A 137 6.34 -13.89 -14.49
C GLU A 137 6.84 -12.43 -14.56
N GLY A 138 8.13 -12.22 -14.78
CA GLY A 138 8.75 -10.89 -14.82
C GLY A 138 8.45 -10.06 -13.58
N ILE A 139 7.89 -8.85 -13.76
CA ILE A 139 7.52 -7.97 -12.64
C ILE A 139 6.24 -8.38 -11.92
N PHE A 140 5.50 -9.38 -12.43
CA PHE A 140 4.20 -9.81 -11.91
C PHE A 140 4.31 -10.90 -10.84
N MET A 141 5.23 -10.74 -9.90
CA MET A 141 5.33 -11.60 -8.72
C MET A 141 4.55 -11.01 -7.53
N GLY A 142 4.21 -11.87 -6.55
CA GLY A 142 3.45 -11.48 -5.37
C GLY A 142 2.07 -10.88 -5.73
N TYR A 143 1.59 -9.89 -4.98
CA TYR A 143 0.27 -9.29 -5.19
C TYR A 143 0.05 -8.77 -6.62
N ARG A 144 1.10 -8.30 -7.31
CA ARG A 144 1.02 -7.83 -8.69
C ARG A 144 0.62 -8.94 -9.66
N GLY A 145 1.12 -10.15 -9.44
CA GLY A 145 0.75 -11.33 -10.24
C GLY A 145 -0.65 -11.85 -9.92
N TYR A 146 -1.06 -11.83 -8.66
CA TYR A 146 -2.44 -12.20 -8.29
C TYR A 146 -3.46 -11.20 -8.83
N ASP A 147 -3.17 -9.90 -8.77
CA ASP A 147 -3.98 -8.85 -9.39
C ASP A 147 -4.15 -9.09 -10.91
N LYS A 148 -3.04 -9.33 -11.62
CA LYS A 148 -3.04 -9.59 -13.07
C LYS A 148 -3.87 -10.84 -13.43
N SER A 149 -3.74 -11.91 -12.66
CA SER A 149 -4.43 -13.18 -12.92
C SER A 149 -5.88 -13.21 -12.41
N GLY A 150 -6.31 -12.22 -11.61
CA GLY A 150 -7.62 -12.19 -10.96
C GLY A 150 -7.87 -13.33 -9.98
N LYS A 151 -6.81 -13.99 -9.50
CA LYS A 151 -6.93 -15.09 -8.55
C LYS A 151 -7.20 -14.58 -7.14
N THR A 152 -8.19 -15.18 -6.47
CA THR A 152 -8.48 -14.87 -5.07
C THR A 152 -7.45 -15.50 -4.16
N VAL A 153 -6.94 -14.73 -3.21
CA VAL A 153 -5.92 -15.14 -2.25
C VAL A 153 -6.54 -15.52 -0.89
N GLN A 154 -5.78 -16.17 -0.02
CA GLN A 154 -6.21 -16.43 1.35
C GLN A 154 -6.09 -15.18 2.20
N TYR A 155 -4.93 -14.53 2.16
CA TYR A 155 -4.67 -13.23 2.76
C TYR A 155 -3.83 -12.39 1.80
N PRO A 156 -4.22 -11.15 1.53
CA PRO A 156 -3.46 -10.28 0.63
C PRO A 156 -2.18 -9.77 1.27
N PHE A 157 -1.25 -9.31 0.47
CA PHE A 157 -0.10 -8.53 0.92
C PHE A 157 -0.56 -7.34 1.78
N GLY A 158 0.12 -7.14 2.90
CA GLY A 158 -0.20 -6.05 3.83
C GLY A 158 -1.35 -6.34 4.80
N TYR A 159 -2.00 -7.50 4.72
CA TYR A 159 -3.09 -7.89 5.63
C TYR A 159 -2.60 -8.11 7.05
N GLY A 160 -3.44 -7.78 8.02
CA GLY A 160 -3.26 -8.05 9.44
C GLY A 160 -4.29 -7.29 10.26
N LEU A 161 -4.94 -8.02 11.19
CA LEU A 161 -5.98 -7.49 12.06
C LEU A 161 -5.39 -6.80 13.31
N SER A 162 -6.25 -6.15 14.06
CA SER A 162 -5.96 -5.48 15.33
C SER A 162 -7.10 -5.78 16.31
N TYR A 163 -6.86 -5.61 17.61
CA TYR A 163 -7.90 -5.67 18.64
C TYR A 163 -8.75 -4.39 18.71
N THR A 164 -8.44 -3.41 17.85
CA THR A 164 -9.23 -2.20 17.68
C THR A 164 -9.58 -2.00 16.21
N THR A 165 -10.43 -1.04 15.91
CA THR A 165 -10.84 -0.69 14.57
C THR A 165 -10.31 0.68 14.17
N PHE A 166 -10.04 0.86 12.88
CA PHE A 166 -9.55 2.13 12.33
C PHE A 166 -10.43 2.59 11.19
N ASN A 167 -10.57 3.90 11.06
CA ASN A 167 -11.19 4.55 9.92
C ASN A 167 -10.18 5.45 9.21
N LEU A 168 -10.15 5.35 7.88
CA LEU A 168 -9.33 6.18 7.02
C LEU A 168 -10.24 7.10 6.20
N SER A 169 -9.96 8.41 6.19
CA SER A 169 -10.83 9.42 5.58
C SER A 169 -10.05 10.64 5.07
N GLN A 170 -10.73 11.55 4.42
CA GLN A 170 -10.26 12.90 4.04
C GLN A 170 -8.97 12.88 3.21
N MET A 171 -8.91 12.05 2.17
CA MET A 171 -7.75 12.05 1.29
C MET A 171 -7.68 13.33 0.46
N THR A 172 -6.51 13.96 0.45
CA THR A 172 -6.15 15.03 -0.47
C THR A 172 -4.84 14.69 -1.15
N VAL A 173 -4.73 15.03 -2.43
CA VAL A 173 -3.50 14.89 -3.20
C VAL A 173 -3.13 16.28 -3.71
N GLU A 174 -1.99 16.77 -3.30
CA GLU A 174 -1.49 18.11 -3.58
C GLU A 174 -0.12 18.05 -4.25
N PRO A 175 0.26 19.04 -5.07
CA PRO A 175 1.63 19.17 -5.50
C PRO A 175 2.56 19.33 -4.31
N ALA A 176 3.67 18.62 -4.32
CA ALA A 176 4.67 18.78 -3.28
C ALA A 176 5.55 19.99 -3.56
N ILE A 177 5.83 20.75 -2.50
CA ILE A 177 6.75 21.88 -2.53
C ILE A 177 8.00 21.45 -1.74
N GLY A 178 9.14 21.34 -2.40
CA GLY A 178 10.40 20.95 -1.75
C GLY A 178 11.18 19.89 -2.50
N ALA A 179 12.39 19.56 -2.03
CA ALA A 179 13.32 18.66 -2.70
C ALA A 179 12.67 17.29 -3.00
N ASP A 180 12.80 16.85 -4.23
CA ASP A 180 12.55 15.50 -4.77
C ASP A 180 11.10 14.98 -4.78
N ALA A 181 10.14 15.61 -4.12
CA ALA A 181 8.74 15.19 -4.17
C ALA A 181 7.94 16.00 -5.21
N ILE A 182 7.10 15.31 -5.99
CA ILE A 182 6.19 15.95 -6.97
C ILE A 182 4.75 15.97 -6.47
N LEU A 183 4.38 15.03 -5.57
CA LEU A 183 3.06 14.95 -4.95
C LEU A 183 3.16 14.74 -3.46
N LYS A 184 2.24 15.38 -2.73
CA LYS A 184 1.95 15.14 -1.33
C LYS A 184 0.56 14.53 -1.22
N VAL A 185 0.46 13.39 -0.53
CA VAL A 185 -0.82 12.73 -0.25
C VAL A 185 -1.06 12.80 1.24
N ILE A 186 -2.22 13.32 1.64
CA ILE A 186 -2.60 13.49 3.05
C ILE A 186 -3.92 12.76 3.25
N CYS A 187 -4.03 11.99 4.34
CA CYS A 187 -5.29 11.40 4.78
C CYS A 187 -5.38 11.45 6.31
N GLU A 188 -6.58 11.24 6.85
CA GLU A 188 -6.80 11.17 8.29
C GLU A 188 -7.05 9.72 8.70
N LEU A 189 -6.27 9.22 9.67
CA LEU A 189 -6.46 7.94 10.32
C LEU A 189 -7.03 8.18 11.72
N LYS A 190 -8.14 7.48 12.05
CA LYS A 190 -8.78 7.52 13.36
C LYS A 190 -8.88 6.12 13.95
N ASN A 191 -8.55 5.95 15.23
CA ASN A 191 -8.89 4.78 15.99
C ASN A 191 -10.36 4.89 16.44
N THR A 192 -11.22 4.00 15.95
CA THR A 192 -12.67 4.00 16.18
C THR A 192 -13.12 2.96 17.21
N GLY A 193 -12.19 2.13 17.70
CA GLY A 193 -12.47 1.15 18.74
C GLY A 193 -12.02 1.60 20.12
N ASP A 194 -12.11 0.68 21.09
CA ASP A 194 -11.93 0.96 22.52
C ASP A 194 -10.53 0.62 23.05
N VAL A 195 -9.66 0.06 22.20
CA VAL A 195 -8.29 -0.34 22.57
C VAL A 195 -7.28 0.49 21.79
N ALA A 196 -6.20 0.88 22.44
CA ALA A 196 -5.08 1.53 21.75
C ALA A 196 -4.40 0.55 20.80
N GLY A 197 -3.95 1.03 19.65
CA GLY A 197 -3.31 0.17 18.67
C GLY A 197 -2.59 0.93 17.57
N ALA A 198 -1.84 0.19 16.75
CA ALA A 198 -1.17 0.74 15.60
C ALA A 198 -1.71 0.16 14.30
N GLN A 199 -1.87 1.01 13.29
CA GLN A 199 -2.26 0.64 11.94
C GLN A 199 -1.20 1.06 10.93
N VAL A 200 -0.97 0.22 9.92
CA VAL A 200 -0.12 0.56 8.77
C VAL A 200 -1.01 1.09 7.65
N VAL A 201 -0.84 2.36 7.32
CA VAL A 201 -1.46 2.98 6.15
C VAL A 201 -0.54 2.77 4.96
N GLN A 202 -1.07 2.20 3.88
CA GLN A 202 -0.34 1.81 2.68
C GLN A 202 -0.82 2.65 1.50
N LEU A 203 0.12 3.20 0.72
CA LEU A 203 -0.15 3.99 -0.46
C LEU A 203 0.32 3.26 -1.70
N TYR A 204 -0.58 3.12 -2.66
CA TYR A 204 -0.36 2.47 -3.94
C TYR A 204 -0.56 3.43 -5.10
N VAL A 205 0.25 3.24 -6.15
CA VAL A 205 0.16 3.98 -7.41
C VAL A 205 -0.07 3.00 -8.55
N GLY A 206 -1.05 3.28 -9.40
CA GLY A 206 -1.38 2.48 -10.57
C GLY A 206 -1.48 3.34 -11.83
N LYS A 207 -0.80 2.97 -12.91
CA LYS A 207 -0.94 3.63 -14.22
C LYS A 207 -2.28 3.28 -14.84
N LYS A 208 -2.98 4.27 -15.38
CA LYS A 208 -4.22 4.09 -16.14
C LYS A 208 -3.98 4.29 -17.66
N GLY A 209 -4.74 3.55 -18.45
CA GLY A 209 -4.67 3.64 -19.91
C GLY A 209 -3.41 3.01 -20.47
N GLU A 210 -3.00 3.50 -21.64
CA GLU A 210 -1.86 2.95 -22.38
C GLU A 210 -0.52 3.26 -21.71
N SER A 211 0.43 2.34 -21.84
CA SER A 211 1.83 2.48 -21.44
C SER A 211 2.70 1.76 -22.46
N LYS A 212 3.94 2.20 -22.64
CA LYS A 212 4.92 1.53 -23.54
C LYS A 212 5.17 0.08 -23.12
N VAL A 213 5.10 -0.20 -21.81
CA VAL A 213 5.29 -1.53 -21.24
C VAL A 213 4.07 -1.93 -20.41
N GLU A 214 3.87 -3.24 -20.24
CA GLU A 214 2.82 -3.72 -19.35
C GLU A 214 3.11 -3.30 -17.89
N ARG A 215 2.15 -2.67 -17.23
CA ARG A 215 2.27 -2.15 -15.87
C ARG A 215 1.38 -2.94 -14.89
N PRO A 216 1.82 -3.15 -13.65
CA PRO A 216 0.94 -3.66 -12.59
C PRO A 216 -0.27 -2.73 -12.37
N LEU A 217 -1.41 -3.32 -11.98
CA LEU A 217 -2.60 -2.53 -11.65
C LEU A 217 -2.35 -1.53 -10.53
N LYS A 218 -1.46 -1.87 -9.60
CA LYS A 218 -1.01 -1.02 -8.51
C LYS A 218 0.35 -1.46 -7.99
N GLU A 219 1.10 -0.53 -7.44
CA GLU A 219 2.38 -0.79 -6.78
C GLU A 219 2.45 -0.03 -5.46
N LEU A 220 2.86 -0.70 -4.39
CA LEU A 220 3.12 -0.04 -3.11
C LEU A 220 4.29 0.94 -3.29
N LYS A 221 4.05 2.22 -3.05
CA LYS A 221 5.06 3.28 -3.18
C LYS A 221 5.42 3.93 -1.84
N ALA A 222 4.53 3.84 -0.85
CA ALA A 222 4.82 4.32 0.51
C ALA A 222 3.95 3.60 1.55
N PHE A 223 4.41 3.58 2.79
CA PHE A 223 3.61 3.15 3.93
C PHE A 223 4.04 3.88 5.21
N LYS A 224 3.13 3.96 6.18
CA LYS A 224 3.42 4.56 7.48
C LYS A 224 2.65 3.84 8.58
N LYS A 225 3.35 3.44 9.63
CA LYS A 225 2.76 2.85 10.84
C LYS A 225 2.45 3.97 11.83
N VAL A 226 1.20 4.03 12.30
CA VAL A 226 0.70 5.06 13.21
C VAL A 226 0.06 4.40 14.40
N TYR A 227 0.45 4.80 15.61
CA TYR A 227 -0.15 4.36 16.88
C TYR A 227 -1.15 5.40 17.37
N LEU A 228 -2.37 4.96 17.72
CA LEU A 228 -3.44 5.82 18.18
C LEU A 228 -4.12 5.23 19.43
N LYS A 229 -4.45 6.10 20.38
CA LYS A 229 -5.34 5.78 21.49
C LYS A 229 -6.79 5.73 21.01
N PRO A 230 -7.71 5.12 21.79
CA PRO A 230 -9.15 5.16 21.50
C PRO A 230 -9.66 6.57 21.20
N GLY A 231 -10.36 6.75 20.08
CA GLY A 231 -10.92 8.01 19.63
C GLY A 231 -9.93 8.99 19.02
N GLU A 232 -8.62 8.74 19.10
CA GLU A 232 -7.57 9.62 18.57
C GLU A 232 -7.54 9.60 17.05
N SER A 233 -7.29 10.76 16.44
CA SER A 233 -7.07 10.94 15.00
C SER A 233 -5.71 11.54 14.72
N GLN A 234 -5.09 11.15 13.61
CA GLN A 234 -3.83 11.74 13.14
C GLN A 234 -3.83 11.87 11.63
N LYS A 235 -3.28 12.98 11.13
CA LYS A 235 -2.96 13.15 9.71
C LYS A 235 -1.76 12.28 9.35
N VAL A 236 -1.91 11.52 8.26
CA VAL A 236 -0.86 10.69 7.66
C VAL A 236 -0.49 11.34 6.33
N GLU A 237 0.78 11.68 6.18
CA GLU A 237 1.30 12.36 5.00
C GLU A 237 2.33 11.48 4.30
N PHE A 238 2.26 11.44 2.97
CA PHE A 238 3.22 10.78 2.09
C PHE A 238 3.73 11.77 1.06
N SER A 239 5.01 11.70 0.76
CA SER A 239 5.65 12.46 -0.32
C SER A 239 6.07 11.49 -1.42
N LEU A 240 5.57 11.69 -2.63
CA LEU A 240 5.88 10.87 -3.80
C LEU A 240 6.84 11.63 -4.72
N SER A 241 7.96 11.00 -5.06
CA SER A 241 8.90 11.45 -6.09
C SER A 241 8.47 10.95 -7.47
N GLU A 242 9.20 11.31 -8.51
CA GLU A 242 9.03 10.79 -9.87
C GLU A 242 9.14 9.26 -9.93
N ASP A 243 9.98 8.66 -9.08
CA ASP A 243 10.16 7.20 -8.99
C ASP A 243 8.86 6.46 -8.69
N ALA A 244 7.92 7.10 -8.00
CA ALA A 244 6.62 6.50 -7.73
C ALA A 244 5.81 6.21 -9.01
N PHE A 245 6.09 6.91 -10.10
CA PHE A 245 5.38 6.83 -11.38
C PHE A 245 6.21 6.18 -12.49
N SER A 246 7.49 5.93 -12.24
CA SER A 246 8.45 5.45 -13.23
C SER A 246 8.34 3.94 -13.49
N TYR A 247 8.86 3.53 -14.64
CA TYR A 247 9.23 2.16 -14.98
C TYR A 247 10.61 2.16 -15.62
N TYR A 248 11.27 1.00 -15.62
CA TYR A 248 12.57 0.87 -16.30
C TYR A 248 12.36 0.63 -17.78
N ASP A 249 12.86 1.54 -18.62
CA ASP A 249 12.86 1.42 -20.07
C ASP A 249 14.18 0.77 -20.53
N VAL A 250 14.08 -0.43 -21.07
CA VAL A 250 15.26 -1.22 -21.48
C VAL A 250 15.98 -0.62 -22.69
N ASP A 251 15.25 0.09 -23.58
CA ASP A 251 15.83 0.71 -24.76
C ASP A 251 16.64 1.97 -24.39
N GLN A 252 16.19 2.69 -23.37
CA GLN A 252 16.86 3.89 -22.84
C GLN A 252 17.83 3.56 -21.70
N ALA A 253 17.85 2.31 -21.20
CA ALA A 253 18.61 1.85 -20.05
C ALA A 253 18.44 2.79 -18.82
N SER A 254 17.22 3.28 -18.57
CA SER A 254 16.92 4.26 -17.54
C SER A 254 15.47 4.14 -17.04
N PHE A 255 15.21 4.66 -15.83
CA PHE A 255 13.84 4.85 -15.36
C PHE A 255 13.20 6.05 -16.06
N VAL A 256 11.98 5.85 -16.54
CA VAL A 256 11.20 6.88 -17.25
C VAL A 256 9.79 6.92 -16.70
N VAL A 257 9.13 8.07 -16.78
CA VAL A 257 7.75 8.27 -16.40
C VAL A 257 6.89 8.38 -17.65
N ASP A 258 5.81 7.58 -17.73
CA ASP A 258 4.77 7.76 -18.73
C ASP A 258 3.88 8.95 -18.38
N GLU A 259 3.53 9.74 -19.40
CA GLU A 259 2.45 10.72 -19.25
C GLU A 259 1.09 10.04 -19.10
N GLY A 260 0.14 10.74 -18.51
CA GLY A 260 -1.25 10.33 -18.43
C GLY A 260 -1.74 10.13 -17.01
N SER A 261 -2.87 9.44 -16.89
CA SER A 261 -3.58 9.26 -15.61
C SER A 261 -2.95 8.16 -14.76
N TYR A 262 -2.94 8.44 -13.45
CA TYR A 262 -2.55 7.48 -12.42
C TYR A 262 -3.57 7.48 -11.29
N ASP A 263 -3.87 6.30 -10.78
CA ASP A 263 -4.65 6.12 -9.56
C ASP A 263 -3.71 6.19 -8.34
N ILE A 264 -4.00 7.07 -7.41
CA ILE A 264 -3.39 7.10 -6.08
C ILE A 264 -4.39 6.46 -5.12
N SER A 265 -4.05 5.35 -4.53
CA SER A 265 -4.93 4.62 -3.62
C SER A 265 -4.30 4.46 -2.25
N VAL A 266 -5.09 4.63 -1.19
CA VAL A 266 -4.63 4.46 0.20
C VAL A 266 -5.54 3.49 0.91
N GLY A 267 -4.96 2.58 1.67
CA GLY A 267 -5.70 1.55 2.38
C GLY A 267 -4.87 0.81 3.42
N PHE A 268 -5.37 -0.35 3.83
CA PHE A 268 -4.75 -1.16 4.89
C PHE A 268 -4.07 -2.43 4.39
N SER A 269 -4.39 -2.85 3.16
CA SER A 269 -3.74 -3.97 2.47
C SER A 269 -3.84 -3.78 0.95
N ALA A 270 -3.24 -4.67 0.17
CA ALA A 270 -3.33 -4.64 -1.28
C ALA A 270 -4.78 -4.79 -1.80
N ASP A 271 -5.66 -5.47 -1.06
CA ASP A 271 -7.07 -5.68 -1.43
C ASP A 271 -8.03 -4.75 -0.69
N GLU A 272 -7.57 -4.06 0.35
CA GLU A 272 -8.40 -3.13 1.14
C GLU A 272 -7.94 -1.69 0.88
N LEU A 273 -8.27 -1.17 -0.31
CA LEU A 273 -8.03 0.20 -0.73
C LEU A 273 -9.28 1.04 -0.45
N LEU A 274 -9.22 1.92 0.53
CA LEU A 274 -10.36 2.64 1.08
C LEU A 274 -10.57 4.01 0.46
N LEU A 275 -9.48 4.65 0.05
CA LEU A 275 -9.48 5.98 -0.55
C LEU A 275 -8.76 5.93 -1.88
N LYS A 276 -9.27 6.68 -2.87
CA LYS A 276 -8.71 6.72 -4.21
C LYS A 276 -8.90 8.09 -4.84
N GLU A 277 -7.86 8.59 -5.50
CA GLU A 277 -7.87 9.80 -6.30
C GLU A 277 -7.09 9.60 -7.59
N GLU A 278 -7.60 10.13 -8.70
CA GLU A 278 -6.91 10.13 -9.98
C GLU A 278 -6.08 11.41 -10.15
N VAL A 279 -4.82 11.26 -10.59
CA VAL A 279 -3.94 12.37 -10.93
C VAL A 279 -3.45 12.21 -12.35
N VAL A 280 -3.18 13.33 -13.02
CA VAL A 280 -2.61 13.34 -14.36
C VAL A 280 -1.17 13.82 -14.29
N ILE A 281 -0.24 12.99 -14.74
CA ILE A 281 1.18 13.31 -14.85
C ILE A 281 1.46 13.74 -16.29
N LYS A 282 2.09 14.89 -16.47
CA LYS A 282 2.51 15.42 -17.78
C LYS A 282 3.98 15.79 -17.74
N LYS A 283 4.69 15.53 -18.84
CA LYS A 283 6.02 16.08 -19.05
C LYS A 283 5.92 17.53 -19.52
N PRO A 284 6.83 18.40 -19.12
CA PRO A 284 6.82 19.78 -19.61
C PRO A 284 7.08 19.81 -21.12
N THR A 285 6.27 20.56 -21.86
CA THR A 285 6.54 20.90 -23.27
C THR A 285 7.47 22.12 -23.30
N GLY A 286 8.79 21.88 -23.27
CA GLY A 286 9.78 22.96 -23.34
C GLY A 286 11.09 22.61 -22.64
N LEU A 287 12.10 23.44 -22.74
CA LEU A 287 13.53 23.28 -22.40
C LEU A 287 13.87 22.90 -20.91
N GLN A 288 12.93 22.40 -20.12
CA GLN A 288 13.18 21.94 -18.74
C GLN A 288 12.51 20.59 -18.48
N SER A 289 13.24 19.71 -17.83
CA SER A 289 12.93 18.29 -17.59
C SER A 289 12.03 17.99 -16.38
N ASP A 290 11.19 18.93 -15.93
CA ASP A 290 10.39 18.75 -14.73
C ASP A 290 9.03 18.14 -15.05
N ILE A 291 8.58 17.15 -14.29
CA ILE A 291 7.27 16.51 -14.40
C ILE A 291 6.22 17.38 -13.71
N PHE A 292 5.07 17.60 -14.38
CA PHE A 292 3.94 18.35 -13.83
C PHE A 292 2.79 17.43 -13.41
N VAL A 293 2.17 17.77 -12.29
CA VAL A 293 0.85 17.30 -11.93
C VAL A 293 -0.16 18.32 -12.43
N ASP A 294 -1.05 17.91 -13.35
CA ASP A 294 -2.11 18.78 -13.83
C ASP A 294 -3.21 18.87 -12.77
N LYS A 295 -2.96 19.64 -11.72
CA LYS A 295 -3.98 20.14 -10.80
C LYS A 295 -4.16 21.63 -11.03
N THR A 296 -5.39 22.08 -10.86
CA THR A 296 -5.74 23.49 -10.93
C THR A 296 -5.15 24.23 -9.73
N TYR A 297 -3.97 24.82 -9.92
CA TYR A 297 -3.28 25.60 -8.86
C TYR A 297 -3.85 26.99 -8.65
N LEU A 298 -4.70 27.43 -9.56
CA LEU A 298 -5.28 28.75 -9.57
C LEU A 298 -6.80 28.63 -9.43
N LEU A 299 -7.39 29.31 -8.46
CA LEU A 299 -8.82 29.29 -8.18
C LEU A 299 -9.37 30.70 -7.99
N PRO A 300 -10.46 31.06 -8.67
CA PRO A 300 -11.12 30.32 -9.75
C PRO A 300 -10.28 30.32 -11.03
N THR A 301 -10.48 29.34 -11.91
CA THR A 301 -9.79 29.26 -13.22
C THR A 301 -10.38 30.20 -14.27
N VAL A 302 -11.55 30.75 -14.00
CA VAL A 302 -12.23 31.76 -14.83
C VAL A 302 -12.66 32.88 -13.90
N VAL A 303 -12.24 34.12 -14.16
CA VAL A 303 -12.48 35.29 -13.35
C VAL A 303 -12.96 36.47 -14.20
N GLU A 304 -13.76 37.39 -13.61
CA GLU A 304 -14.08 38.64 -14.23
C GLU A 304 -12.88 39.63 -14.14
N ALA A 305 -12.77 40.53 -15.09
CA ALA A 305 -11.70 41.52 -15.10
C ALA A 305 -11.72 42.37 -13.82
N GLY A 306 -10.59 42.46 -13.13
CA GLY A 306 -10.45 43.14 -11.84
C GLY A 306 -10.55 42.31 -10.59
N GLU A 307 -11.00 41.04 -10.71
CA GLU A 307 -10.95 40.06 -9.63
C GLU A 307 -9.54 39.47 -9.47
N SER A 308 -9.35 38.61 -8.44
CA SER A 308 -8.08 37.97 -8.21
C SER A 308 -8.22 36.45 -8.33
N VAL A 309 -7.20 35.79 -8.89
CA VAL A 309 -7.03 34.32 -8.92
C VAL A 309 -6.18 33.94 -7.72
N ASN A 310 -6.69 33.12 -6.82
CA ASN A 310 -5.93 32.63 -5.68
C ASN A 310 -5.00 31.46 -6.05
N ILE A 311 -3.85 31.41 -5.42
CA ILE A 311 -2.90 30.31 -5.54
C ILE A 311 -3.23 29.28 -4.46
N SER A 312 -3.68 28.10 -4.84
CA SER A 312 -4.30 27.10 -3.93
C SER A 312 -3.37 26.56 -2.84
N PHE A 313 -2.08 26.70 -2.98
CA PHE A 313 -1.08 26.21 -2.01
C PHE A 313 -0.38 27.35 -1.24
N GLY A 314 -0.87 28.59 -1.33
CA GLY A 314 -0.40 29.72 -0.52
C GLY A 314 0.61 30.62 -1.22
N ILE A 315 1.49 31.25 -0.43
CA ILE A 315 2.41 32.26 -0.93
C ILE A 315 3.52 31.66 -1.76
N VAL A 316 3.70 32.15 -3.00
CA VAL A 316 4.81 31.82 -3.91
C VAL A 316 5.86 32.94 -3.91
N ALA A 317 7.14 32.56 -4.00
CA ALA A 317 8.23 33.52 -4.03
C ALA A 317 8.16 34.43 -5.27
N LYS A 318 7.71 33.88 -6.40
CA LYS A 318 7.56 34.61 -7.67
C LYS A 318 6.44 34.01 -8.51
N ALA A 319 5.65 34.88 -9.18
CA ALA A 319 4.68 34.50 -10.19
C ALA A 319 4.78 35.42 -11.42
N ASP A 320 5.12 34.85 -12.56
CA ASP A 320 5.19 35.56 -13.85
C ASP A 320 3.96 35.20 -14.70
N VAL A 321 3.16 36.18 -15.07
CA VAL A 321 1.94 35.99 -15.86
C VAL A 321 2.17 36.34 -17.31
N TYR A 322 1.88 35.42 -18.21
CA TYR A 322 2.05 35.58 -19.65
C TYR A 322 0.71 35.46 -20.38
N ASN A 323 0.55 36.19 -21.47
CA ASN A 323 -0.54 35.91 -22.39
C ASN A 323 -0.20 34.71 -23.30
N THR A 324 -1.15 34.27 -24.14
CA THR A 324 -0.99 33.14 -25.05
C THR A 324 0.09 33.35 -26.13
N SER A 325 0.50 34.59 -26.36
CA SER A 325 1.62 34.93 -27.29
C SER A 325 2.98 34.92 -26.57
N GLY A 326 3.05 34.52 -25.30
CA GLY A 326 4.29 34.49 -24.53
C GLY A 326 4.77 35.84 -23.99
N VAL A 327 3.94 36.87 -24.07
CA VAL A 327 4.30 38.23 -23.61
C VAL A 327 4.02 38.32 -22.12
N LEU A 328 5.02 38.68 -21.30
CA LEU A 328 4.88 38.92 -19.86
C LEU A 328 3.92 40.09 -19.62
N LYS A 329 2.93 39.85 -18.77
CA LYS A 329 1.88 40.81 -18.40
C LYS A 329 1.95 41.28 -16.96
N ALA A 330 2.38 40.39 -16.05
CA ALA A 330 2.61 40.73 -14.67
C ALA A 330 3.79 39.92 -14.10
N ASN A 331 4.49 40.52 -13.15
CA ASN A 331 5.57 39.89 -12.39
C ASN A 331 5.30 40.18 -10.90
N LEU A 332 5.03 39.13 -10.14
CA LEU A 332 4.59 39.23 -8.76
C LEU A 332 5.59 38.50 -7.84
N TYR A 333 5.80 39.01 -6.66
CA TYR A 333 6.69 38.43 -5.65
C TYR A 333 5.97 38.25 -4.33
N ASN A 334 6.27 37.16 -3.62
CA ASN A 334 5.73 36.82 -2.31
C ASN A 334 4.20 36.96 -2.28
N THR A 335 3.51 36.33 -3.23
CA THR A 335 2.07 36.48 -3.42
C THR A 335 1.33 35.15 -3.30
N ASP A 336 0.13 35.20 -2.73
CA ASP A 336 -0.84 34.11 -2.69
C ASP A 336 -1.98 34.25 -3.70
N ARG A 337 -1.96 35.37 -4.49
CA ARG A 337 -2.97 35.70 -5.46
C ARG A 337 -2.41 36.46 -6.67
N ILE A 338 -3.11 36.38 -7.78
CA ILE A 338 -2.79 37.08 -9.03
C ILE A 338 -3.91 38.05 -9.32
N PRO A 339 -3.70 39.39 -9.17
CA PRO A 339 -4.70 40.41 -9.53
C PRO A 339 -4.86 40.45 -11.04
N THR A 340 -6.05 40.48 -11.54
CA THR A 340 -6.33 40.60 -12.99
C THR A 340 -6.56 42.06 -13.43
N THR A 341 -6.42 43.02 -12.54
CA THR A 341 -6.49 44.46 -12.88
C THR A 341 -5.47 44.78 -13.95
N GLY A 342 -5.95 45.32 -15.07
CA GLY A 342 -5.10 45.66 -16.22
C GLY A 342 -4.83 44.52 -17.19
N LEU A 343 -5.31 43.31 -16.93
CA LEU A 343 -5.33 42.21 -17.88
C LEU A 343 -6.57 42.34 -18.78
N THR A 344 -6.37 42.10 -20.09
CA THR A 344 -7.48 42.06 -21.05
C THR A 344 -8.14 40.70 -21.05
N GLN A 345 -9.36 40.63 -21.57
CA GLN A 345 -10.05 39.38 -21.79
C GLN A 345 -9.16 38.37 -22.55
N GLY A 346 -9.04 37.15 -22.02
CA GLY A 346 -8.21 36.10 -22.64
C GLY A 346 -7.65 35.07 -21.68
N MET A 347 -6.93 34.12 -22.21
CA MET A 347 -6.24 33.08 -21.43
C MET A 347 -4.83 33.57 -21.05
N TYR A 348 -4.44 33.25 -19.82
CA TYR A 348 -3.13 33.56 -19.25
C TYR A 348 -2.46 32.31 -18.72
N VAL A 349 -1.16 32.25 -18.88
CA VAL A 349 -0.28 31.22 -18.30
C VAL A 349 0.54 31.87 -17.19
N VAL A 350 0.64 31.20 -16.07
CA VAL A 350 1.41 31.68 -14.91
C VAL A 350 2.54 30.72 -14.61
N HIS A 351 3.76 31.27 -14.56
CA HIS A 351 4.94 30.55 -14.08
C HIS A 351 5.19 30.98 -12.64
N MET A 352 5.03 30.07 -11.69
CA MET A 352 5.23 30.32 -10.26
C MET A 352 6.52 29.65 -9.79
N CYS A 353 7.25 30.30 -8.91
CA CYS A 353 8.46 29.75 -8.28
C CYS A 353 8.23 29.61 -6.78
N VAL A 354 8.39 28.37 -6.30
CA VAL A 354 8.26 28.03 -4.89
C VAL A 354 9.45 27.13 -4.50
N ASN A 355 10.27 27.59 -3.54
CA ASN A 355 11.47 26.85 -3.10
C ASN A 355 12.35 26.36 -4.29
N ASP A 356 12.63 27.29 -5.22
CA ASP A 356 13.40 27.07 -6.45
C ASP A 356 12.78 26.10 -7.48
N LYS A 357 11.57 25.61 -7.24
CA LYS A 357 10.80 24.83 -8.23
C LYS A 357 9.86 25.73 -9.01
N LYS A 358 9.75 25.46 -10.33
CA LYS A 358 8.83 26.14 -11.22
C LYS A 358 7.54 25.35 -11.34
N ILE A 359 6.42 26.01 -11.13
CA ILE A 359 5.06 25.48 -11.25
C ILE A 359 4.31 26.35 -12.27
N ASN A 360 3.52 25.71 -13.13
CA ASN A 360 2.72 26.43 -14.11
C ASN A 360 1.22 26.31 -13.78
N GLY A 361 0.51 27.40 -13.96
CA GLY A 361 -0.93 27.45 -13.87
C GLY A 361 -1.52 28.19 -15.09
N LYS A 362 -2.83 28.11 -15.26
CA LYS A 362 -3.56 28.88 -16.27
C LYS A 362 -4.89 29.36 -15.73
N PHE A 363 -5.33 30.54 -16.19
CA PHE A 363 -6.64 31.08 -15.91
C PHE A 363 -7.17 31.89 -17.09
N ILE A 364 -8.46 32.19 -17.07
CA ILE A 364 -9.15 32.96 -18.11
C ILE A 364 -9.74 34.20 -17.46
N VAL A 365 -9.49 35.36 -18.02
CA VAL A 365 -10.17 36.63 -17.72
C VAL A 365 -11.31 36.82 -18.70
N LYS A 366 -12.52 37.02 -18.22
CA LYS A 366 -13.73 37.35 -19.00
C LYS A 366 -13.93 38.84 -19.13
#